data_03e520605b7f18ed69140795a8febcda
#
_entry.id   03e520605b7f18ed69140795a8febcda
#
_cell.length_a   1.000
_cell.length_b   1.000
_cell.length_c   1.000
_cell.angle_alpha   90.00
_cell.angle_beta   90.00
_cell.angle_gamma   90.00
#
_symmetry.space_group_name_H-M   'P 1'
#
loop_
_entity.id
_entity.type
_entity.pdbx_description
1 polymer ?
#
loop_
_entity_poly.entity_id
_entity_poly.type
_entity_poly.pdbx_seq_one_letter_code
_entity_poly.pdbx_strand_id
1 'polypeptide(L)'
;MNEFPLHQLANIDVQYEDNHVIVAVKPPNMLSQADKTGDTDILTQLKEYIKIKYNKPGAVYLGLVHRLDRPVGGLMVFARTSKAASRLSAQMREHEMGREYLCVVEGRVKDRFTCIDLSLIHI
;
A
#
# COMPACT_ATOMS: atom_id res chain seq x y z
N MET A 1 6.82 -15.21 23.06
CA MET A 1 5.76 -14.34 22.53
C MET A 1 6.42 -13.13 21.88
N ASN A 2 6.29 -13.04 20.56
CA ASN A 2 6.87 -11.88 19.84
C ASN A 2 5.98 -10.68 20.09
N GLU A 3 6.44 -9.82 20.99
CA GLU A 3 5.78 -8.54 21.15
C GLU A 3 6.21 -7.62 20.01
N PHE A 4 5.27 -7.28 19.15
CA PHE A 4 5.49 -6.26 18.15
C PHE A 4 5.66 -4.93 18.89
N PRO A 5 6.76 -4.21 18.69
CA PRO A 5 7.00 -2.99 19.46
C PRO A 5 5.88 -1.98 19.17
N LEU A 6 5.15 -1.59 20.21
CA LEU A 6 4.05 -0.64 20.08
C LEU A 6 4.47 0.68 19.42
N HIS A 7 5.74 1.07 19.57
CA HIS A 7 6.24 2.27 18.91
C HIS A 7 6.30 2.15 17.38
N GLN A 8 6.39 0.94 16.84
CA GLN A 8 6.31 0.75 15.39
C GLN A 8 4.88 0.87 14.88
N LEU A 9 3.90 0.51 15.72
CA LEU A 9 2.49 0.71 15.38
C LEU A 9 2.09 2.18 15.39
N ALA A 10 2.71 2.98 16.25
CA ALA A 10 2.43 4.42 16.34
C ALA A 10 2.81 5.19 15.07
N ASN A 11 3.65 4.60 14.22
CA ASN A 11 4.11 5.23 12.98
C ASN A 11 3.30 4.83 11.76
N ILE A 12 2.27 3.99 11.93
CA ILE A 12 1.39 3.59 10.83
C ILE A 12 0.30 4.64 10.67
N ASP A 13 0.27 5.26 9.49
CA ASP A 13 -0.69 6.31 9.17
C ASP A 13 -1.90 5.69 8.46
N VAL A 14 -2.88 5.25 9.23
CA VAL A 14 -4.13 4.68 8.74
C VAL A 14 -5.12 5.81 8.52
N GLN A 15 -5.55 6.01 7.27
CA GLN A 15 -6.46 7.07 6.88
C GLN A 15 -7.93 6.64 6.92
N TYR A 16 -8.20 5.35 6.69
CA TYR A 16 -9.56 4.82 6.68
C TYR A 16 -9.50 3.30 6.94
N GLU A 17 -10.43 2.79 7.70
CA GLU A 17 -10.62 1.35 7.83
C GLU A 17 -12.07 1.00 8.14
N ASP A 18 -12.52 -0.10 7.57
CA ASP A 18 -13.80 -0.72 7.89
C ASP A 18 -13.64 -2.25 7.86
N ASN A 19 -14.75 -2.98 7.79
CA ASN A 19 -14.70 -4.45 7.78
C ASN A 19 -14.15 -5.02 6.46
N HIS A 20 -14.05 -4.23 5.41
CA HIS A 20 -13.70 -4.69 4.08
C HIS A 20 -12.35 -4.20 3.59
N VAL A 21 -11.99 -2.96 3.95
CA VAL A 21 -10.77 -2.32 3.43
C VAL A 21 -10.05 -1.55 4.53
N ILE A 22 -8.76 -1.35 4.32
CA ILE A 22 -7.95 -0.43 5.09
C ILE A 22 -7.10 0.40 4.13
N VAL A 23 -7.06 1.71 4.36
CA VAL A 23 -6.29 2.65 3.56
C VAL A 23 -5.23 3.27 4.46
N ALA A 24 -3.99 3.18 4.05
CA ALA A 24 -2.87 3.69 4.83
C ALA A 24 -1.85 4.39 3.93
N VAL A 25 -1.06 5.26 4.52
CA VAL A 25 0.03 5.95 3.82
C VAL A 25 1.30 5.12 3.93
N LYS A 26 1.83 4.71 2.78
CA LYS A 26 3.18 4.12 2.74
C LYS A 26 4.19 5.27 2.71
N PRO A 27 5.12 5.32 3.65
CA PRO A 27 6.20 6.31 3.57
C PRO A 27 7.16 6.00 2.42
N PRO A 28 7.89 7.00 1.92
CA PRO A 28 8.96 6.76 0.94
C PRO A 28 10.00 5.78 1.49
N ASN A 29 10.59 5.00 0.61
CA ASN A 29 11.64 4.02 0.91
C ASN A 29 11.18 2.80 1.71
N MET A 30 9.89 2.67 1.99
CA MET A 30 9.32 1.45 2.56
C MET A 30 8.80 0.55 1.45
N LEU A 31 9.01 -0.75 1.58
CA LEU A 31 8.46 -1.74 0.65
C LEU A 31 6.95 -1.84 0.78
N SER A 32 6.26 -2.14 -0.32
CA SER A 32 4.82 -2.42 -0.29
C SER A 32 4.52 -3.80 0.29
N GLN A 33 5.39 -4.77 0.03
CA GLN A 33 5.29 -6.14 0.57
C GLN A 33 6.69 -6.66 0.85
N ALA A 34 6.77 -7.69 1.69
CA ALA A 34 8.03 -8.30 2.07
C ALA A 34 8.76 -8.87 0.84
N ASP A 35 10.08 -8.73 0.85
CA ASP A 35 10.95 -9.34 -0.14
C ASP A 35 12.12 -10.04 0.56
N LYS A 36 13.10 -10.47 -0.22
CA LYS A 36 14.27 -11.21 0.29
C LYS A 36 15.23 -10.36 1.12
N THR A 37 15.08 -9.02 1.13
CA THR A 37 15.97 -8.15 1.89
C THR A 37 15.72 -8.20 3.39
N GLY A 38 14.50 -8.58 3.79
CA GLY A 38 14.09 -8.51 5.19
C GLY A 38 13.75 -7.11 5.67
N ASP A 39 13.74 -6.12 4.77
CA ASP A 39 13.40 -4.75 5.13
C ASP A 39 11.91 -4.62 5.43
N THR A 40 11.58 -3.58 6.19
CA THR A 40 10.20 -3.30 6.61
C THR A 40 9.30 -3.03 5.41
N ASP A 41 8.10 -3.60 5.45
CA ASP A 41 7.07 -3.39 4.44
C ASP A 41 5.73 -3.05 5.10
N ILE A 42 4.92 -2.27 4.38
CA ILE A 42 3.65 -1.80 4.91
C ILE A 42 2.62 -2.92 5.07
N LEU A 43 2.61 -3.90 4.18
CA LEU A 43 1.66 -5.03 4.27
C LEU A 43 1.83 -5.79 5.58
N THR A 44 3.05 -6.15 5.93
CA THR A 44 3.35 -6.86 7.18
C THR A 44 3.01 -6.00 8.39
N GLN A 45 3.35 -4.72 8.37
CA GLN A 45 3.01 -3.80 9.46
C GLN A 45 1.50 -3.69 9.68
N LEU A 46 0.73 -3.60 8.61
CA LEU A 46 -0.72 -3.50 8.70
C LEU A 46 -1.35 -4.81 9.20
N LYS A 47 -0.80 -5.95 8.82
CA LYS A 47 -1.25 -7.24 9.37
C LYS A 47 -1.07 -7.28 10.89
N GLU A 48 0.07 -6.85 11.39
CA GLU A 48 0.32 -6.78 12.82
C GLU A 48 -0.59 -5.76 13.51
N TYR A 49 -0.81 -4.62 12.88
CA TYR A 49 -1.74 -3.60 13.38
C TYR A 49 -3.15 -4.17 13.56
N ILE A 50 -3.68 -4.87 12.57
CA ILE A 50 -5.01 -5.48 12.63
C ILE A 50 -5.05 -6.56 13.70
N LYS A 51 -4.01 -7.40 13.75
CA LYS A 51 -3.92 -8.49 14.73
C LYS A 51 -4.00 -7.96 16.16
N ILE A 52 -3.27 -6.92 16.47
CA ILE A 52 -3.24 -6.32 17.81
C ILE A 52 -4.52 -5.57 18.10
N LYS A 53 -4.96 -4.71 17.19
CA LYS A 53 -6.15 -3.87 17.40
C LYS A 53 -7.40 -4.69 17.66
N TYR A 54 -7.58 -5.79 16.92
CA TYR A 54 -8.78 -6.62 17.01
C TYR A 54 -8.55 -7.91 17.79
N ASN A 55 -7.39 -8.05 18.43
CA ASN A 55 -7.03 -9.22 19.25
C ASN A 55 -7.32 -10.54 18.52
N LYS A 56 -6.86 -10.64 17.26
CA LYS A 56 -7.12 -11.82 16.45
C LYS A 56 -6.13 -12.95 16.74
N PRO A 57 -6.61 -14.20 16.89
CA PRO A 57 -5.72 -15.34 16.99
C PRO A 57 -5.19 -15.73 15.60
N GLY A 58 -3.95 -16.21 15.55
CA GLY A 58 -3.35 -16.74 14.35
C GLY A 58 -3.02 -15.69 13.30
N ALA A 59 -2.91 -16.14 12.05
CA ALA A 59 -2.55 -15.28 10.92
C ALA A 59 -3.72 -14.40 10.51
N VAL A 60 -3.39 -13.15 10.19
CA VAL A 60 -4.36 -12.16 9.70
C VAL A 60 -4.32 -12.12 8.19
N TYR A 61 -5.48 -12.17 7.55
CA TYR A 61 -5.58 -11.94 6.12
C TYR A 61 -5.55 -10.44 5.81
N LEU A 62 -4.72 -10.07 4.85
CA LEU A 62 -4.73 -8.74 4.25
C LEU A 62 -4.26 -8.87 2.82
N GLY A 63 -5.14 -8.51 1.86
CA GLY A 63 -4.86 -8.65 0.43
C GLY A 63 -4.20 -7.42 -0.14
N LEU A 64 -3.11 -7.62 -0.87
CA LEU A 64 -2.43 -6.58 -1.64
C LEU A 64 -3.04 -6.52 -3.03
N VAL A 65 -3.65 -5.40 -3.39
CA VAL A 65 -4.33 -5.23 -4.68
C VAL A 65 -3.58 -4.30 -5.63
N HIS A 66 -2.66 -3.51 -5.12
CA HIS A 66 -1.74 -2.69 -5.89
C HIS A 66 -0.48 -2.42 -5.08
N ARG A 67 0.54 -1.88 -5.73
CA ARG A 67 1.81 -1.59 -5.08
C ARG A 67 2.28 -0.19 -5.47
N LEU A 68 3.02 0.43 -4.58
CA LEU A 68 3.86 1.59 -4.88
C LEU A 68 5.31 1.16 -4.84
N ASP A 69 6.10 1.63 -5.78
CA ASP A 69 7.53 1.36 -5.79
C ASP A 69 8.17 1.87 -4.51
N ARG A 70 9.25 1.21 -4.08
CA ARG A 70 9.90 1.50 -2.81
C ARG A 70 10.14 3.00 -2.56
N PRO A 71 10.69 3.78 -3.53
CA PRO A 71 10.95 5.20 -3.30
C PRO A 71 9.69 6.07 -3.18
N VAL A 72 8.56 5.57 -3.66
CA VAL A 72 7.32 6.35 -3.76
C VAL A 72 6.53 6.24 -2.46
N GLY A 73 6.14 7.39 -1.90
CA GLY A 73 5.21 7.45 -0.79
C GLY A 73 3.79 7.76 -1.26
N GLY A 74 2.80 7.36 -0.48
CA GLY A 74 1.42 7.70 -0.79
C GLY A 74 0.41 6.70 -0.26
N LEU A 75 -0.85 6.95 -0.62
CA LEU A 75 -1.97 6.13 -0.16
C LEU A 75 -1.99 4.78 -0.86
N MET A 76 -2.23 3.74 -0.07
CA MET A 76 -2.46 2.39 -0.56
C MET A 76 -3.72 1.84 0.09
N VAL A 77 -4.53 1.12 -0.70
CA VAL A 77 -5.70 0.40 -0.22
C VAL A 77 -5.38 -1.08 -0.14
N PHE A 78 -5.84 -1.71 0.94
CA PHE A 78 -5.66 -3.14 1.19
C PHE A 78 -7.02 -3.77 1.46
N ALA A 79 -7.20 -5.02 1.06
CA ALA A 79 -8.44 -5.75 1.28
C ALA A 79 -8.36 -6.55 2.57
N ARG A 80 -9.35 -6.40 3.44
CA ARG A 80 -9.43 -7.14 4.70
C ARG A 80 -10.10 -8.51 4.54
N THR A 81 -10.73 -8.74 3.38
CA THR A 81 -11.34 -10.03 3.05
C THR A 81 -10.97 -10.44 1.64
N SER A 82 -11.02 -11.74 1.36
CA SER A 82 -10.76 -12.26 0.01
C SER A 82 -11.78 -11.74 -1.01
N LYS A 83 -13.02 -11.55 -0.58
CA LYS A 83 -14.08 -10.99 -1.42
C LYS A 83 -13.78 -9.54 -1.81
N ALA A 84 -13.36 -8.71 -0.85
CA ALA A 84 -12.95 -7.34 -1.13
C ALA A 84 -11.73 -7.31 -2.04
N ALA A 85 -10.75 -8.19 -1.82
CA ALA A 85 -9.56 -8.29 -2.67
C ALA A 85 -9.95 -8.58 -4.13
N SER A 86 -10.86 -9.51 -4.34
CA SER A 86 -11.35 -9.85 -5.67
C SER A 86 -12.03 -8.65 -6.36
N ARG A 87 -12.87 -7.94 -5.63
CA ARG A 87 -13.59 -6.76 -6.15
C ARG A 87 -12.64 -5.61 -6.48
N LEU A 88 -11.70 -5.32 -5.59
CA LEU A 88 -10.71 -4.26 -5.82
C LEU A 88 -9.77 -4.61 -6.97
N SER A 89 -9.34 -5.85 -7.07
CA SER A 89 -8.50 -6.30 -8.18
C SER A 89 -9.22 -6.17 -9.52
N ALA A 90 -10.52 -6.45 -9.55
CA ALA A 90 -11.35 -6.25 -10.75
C ALA A 90 -11.40 -4.76 -11.13
N GLN A 91 -11.63 -3.88 -10.15
CA GLN A 91 -11.64 -2.43 -10.40
C GLN A 91 -10.29 -1.93 -10.93
N MET A 92 -9.19 -2.46 -10.42
CA MET A 92 -7.85 -2.11 -10.91
C MET A 92 -7.66 -2.55 -12.36
N ARG A 93 -8.09 -3.78 -12.73
CA ARG A 93 -8.01 -4.27 -14.10
C ARG A 93 -8.84 -3.44 -15.07
N GLU A 94 -10.01 -3.01 -14.64
CA GLU A 94 -10.94 -2.22 -15.45
C GLU A 94 -10.65 -0.73 -15.45
N HIS A 95 -9.56 -0.31 -14.79
CA HIS A 95 -9.17 1.09 -14.64
C HIS A 95 -10.27 1.98 -14.03
N GLU A 96 -11.07 1.40 -13.14
CA GLU A 96 -12.14 2.13 -12.46
C GLU A 96 -11.67 2.89 -11.23
N MET A 97 -10.50 2.52 -10.70
CA MET A 97 -9.94 3.20 -9.54
C MET A 97 -9.10 4.39 -9.99
N GLY A 98 -9.50 5.59 -9.57
CA GLY A 98 -8.72 6.80 -9.83
C GLY A 98 -7.40 6.80 -9.09
N ARG A 99 -6.32 7.16 -9.78
CA ARG A 99 -4.99 7.27 -9.18
C ARG A 99 -4.34 8.57 -9.64
N GLU A 100 -3.89 9.35 -8.67
CA GLU A 100 -3.19 10.61 -8.93
C GLU A 100 -1.84 10.59 -8.23
N TYR A 101 -0.83 11.08 -8.89
CA TYR A 101 0.53 11.13 -8.38
C TYR A 101 1.10 12.52 -8.55
N LEU A 102 1.90 12.92 -7.57
CA LEU A 102 2.66 14.15 -7.63
C LEU A 102 4.14 13.79 -7.84
N CYS A 103 4.77 14.42 -8.82
CA CYS A 103 6.19 14.21 -9.07
C CYS A 103 6.91 15.52 -9.28
N VAL A 104 8.23 15.50 -9.07
CA VAL A 104 9.11 16.61 -9.33
C VAL A 104 9.92 16.29 -10.57
N VAL A 105 9.96 17.23 -11.51
CA VAL A 105 10.69 17.08 -12.77
C VAL A 105 11.63 18.26 -12.98
N GLU A 106 12.64 18.07 -13.83
CA GLU A 106 13.50 19.15 -14.26
C GLU A 106 12.79 20.05 -15.28
N GLY A 107 13.05 21.37 -15.22
CA GLY A 107 12.54 22.33 -16.17
C GLY A 107 11.12 22.80 -15.88
N ARG A 108 10.56 23.50 -16.87
CA ARG A 108 9.19 23.98 -16.82
C ARG A 108 8.26 23.03 -17.54
N VAL A 109 7.16 22.69 -16.88
CA VAL A 109 6.11 21.85 -17.45
C VAL A 109 5.02 22.79 -17.99
N LYS A 110 4.53 22.52 -19.20
CA LYS A 110 3.36 23.20 -19.76
C LYS A 110 2.11 22.80 -18.99
N ASP A 111 1.05 23.60 -19.07
CA ASP A 111 -0.14 23.46 -18.24
C ASP A 111 -0.74 22.05 -18.24
N ARG A 112 -0.78 21.40 -19.39
CA ARG A 112 -1.31 20.03 -19.49
C ARG A 112 -0.75 19.35 -20.73
N PHE A 113 -0.29 18.11 -20.56
CA PHE A 113 0.14 17.25 -21.68
C PHE A 113 0.01 15.78 -21.29
N THR A 114 0.03 14.91 -22.29
CA THR A 114 0.09 13.48 -22.08
C THR A 114 1.52 13.00 -22.28
N CYS A 115 2.04 12.27 -21.29
CA CYS A 115 3.35 11.65 -21.38
C CYS A 115 3.17 10.13 -21.49
N ILE A 116 3.85 9.53 -22.48
CA ILE A 116 3.89 8.09 -22.65
C ILE A 116 5.32 7.65 -22.45
N ASP A 117 5.57 6.85 -21.40
CA ASP A 117 6.88 6.35 -21.09
C ASP A 117 6.81 4.83 -20.87
N LEU A 118 7.60 4.10 -21.65
CA LEU A 118 7.67 2.65 -21.59
C LEU A 118 8.96 2.15 -20.93
N SER A 119 9.79 3.05 -20.42
CA SER A 119 11.10 2.72 -19.88
C SER A 119 11.05 1.77 -18.69
N LEU A 120 9.97 1.81 -17.91
CA LEU A 120 9.82 1.02 -16.70
C LEU A 120 9.61 -0.47 -16.97
N ILE A 121 9.31 -0.84 -18.19
CA ILE A 121 9.00 -2.24 -18.52
C ILE A 121 10.26 -3.13 -18.45
N HIS A 122 11.42 -2.53 -18.52
CA HIS A 122 12.68 -3.27 -18.67
C HIS A 122 13.54 -3.33 -17.42
N ILE A 123 13.00 -2.92 -16.33
CA ILE A 123 13.75 -2.91 -15.07
C ILE A 123 13.59 -4.21 -14.32
#